data_4c4fe62784a0828cfa44f87993f6b4b4
#
_entry.id   4c4fe62784a0828cfa44f87993f6b4b4
#
_cell.length_a   1.000
_cell.length_b   1.000
_cell.length_c   1.000
_cell.angle_alpha   90.00
_cell.angle_beta   90.00
_cell.angle_gamma   90.00
#
_symmetry.space_group_name_H-M   'P 1'
#
loop_
_entity.id
_entity.type
_entity.pdbx_description
1 polymer ?
#
loop_
_entity_poly.entity_id
_entity_poly.type
_entity_poly.pdbx_seq_one_letter_code
_entity_poly.pdbx_strand_id
1 'polypeptide(L)'
;MSYDEDLYTIAPELREINERQIGILDQENTDGEGWDYYCNGQIVRAAVLGNRISGTIREYTEEFDVVIRVDLHEVTTSCTCGTKQGVCKHIVALLYSWIHDKEDFINIGDQIKKLHDMEKQQLIDVIERIVQNDPINVRFFSDYSLDFNELDVERLMD
;
A
#
# COMPACT_ATOMS: atom_id res chain seq x y z
N MET A 1 15.98 12.31 19.80
CA MET A 1 16.01 12.53 18.35
C MET A 1 14.64 12.98 17.89
N SER A 2 14.60 14.13 17.24
CA SER A 2 13.37 14.54 16.55
C SER A 2 13.26 13.75 15.25
N TYR A 3 12.12 13.21 14.98
CA TYR A 3 11.79 12.63 13.70
C TYR A 3 10.94 13.62 12.89
N ASP A 4 11.00 13.49 11.59
CA ASP A 4 10.23 14.36 10.72
C ASP A 4 8.79 13.85 10.63
N GLU A 5 7.89 14.50 11.37
CA GLU A 5 6.47 14.14 11.38
C GLU A 5 5.82 14.30 10.00
N ASP A 6 6.35 15.19 9.17
CA ASP A 6 5.80 15.44 7.84
C ASP A 6 5.89 14.21 6.93
N LEU A 7 6.90 13.35 7.16
CA LEU A 7 7.03 12.09 6.41
C LEU A 7 5.85 11.12 6.61
N TYR A 8 5.15 11.26 7.73
CA TYR A 8 4.05 10.36 8.09
C TYR A 8 2.68 11.00 7.89
N THR A 9 2.64 12.28 7.58
CA THR A 9 1.39 12.99 7.32
C THR A 9 0.90 12.69 5.90
N ILE A 10 -0.41 12.51 5.74
CA ILE A 10 -0.99 12.29 4.42
C ILE A 10 -0.72 13.51 3.54
N ALA A 11 -0.10 13.26 2.38
CA ALA A 11 0.27 14.32 1.45
C ALA A 11 -0.97 15.06 0.91
N PRO A 12 -0.89 16.41 0.77
CA PRO A 12 -2.01 17.19 0.21
C PRO A 12 -2.44 16.72 -1.18
N GLU A 13 -1.51 16.26 -2.00
CA GLU A 13 -1.77 15.77 -3.36
C GLU A 13 -2.75 14.61 -3.37
N LEU A 14 -2.67 13.71 -2.37
CA LEU A 14 -3.64 12.62 -2.22
C LEU A 14 -5.03 13.11 -1.87
N ARG A 15 -5.11 14.20 -1.10
CA ARG A 15 -6.40 14.79 -0.69
C ARG A 15 -7.07 15.57 -1.81
N GLU A 16 -6.31 16.01 -2.80
CA GLU A 16 -6.78 16.78 -3.95
C GLU A 16 -7.36 15.92 -5.07
N ILE A 17 -7.12 14.62 -5.04
CA ILE A 17 -7.69 13.68 -6.02
C ILE A 17 -9.22 13.73 -5.91
N ASN A 18 -9.88 13.94 -7.06
CA ASN A 18 -11.32 14.05 -7.10
C ASN A 18 -11.95 13.00 -8.01
N GLU A 19 -13.24 12.76 -7.81
CA GLU A 19 -14.00 11.75 -8.53
C GLU A 19 -14.02 11.97 -10.04
N ARG A 20 -14.08 13.21 -10.48
CA ARG A 20 -14.11 13.55 -11.92
C ARG A 20 -12.82 13.07 -12.61
N GLN A 21 -11.69 13.33 -12.03
CA GLN A 21 -10.40 12.91 -12.58
C GLN A 21 -10.33 11.39 -12.70
N ILE A 22 -10.80 10.68 -11.68
CA ILE A 22 -10.78 9.22 -11.68
C ILE A 22 -11.77 8.68 -12.70
N GLY A 23 -12.96 9.27 -12.81
CA GLY A 23 -13.94 8.87 -13.81
C GLY A 23 -13.42 8.98 -15.24
N ILE A 24 -12.68 10.04 -15.56
CA ILE A 24 -12.05 10.21 -16.86
C ILE A 24 -10.98 9.12 -17.07
N LEU A 25 -10.13 8.91 -16.06
CA LEU A 25 -9.09 7.90 -16.10
C LEU A 25 -9.67 6.49 -16.32
N ASP A 26 -10.76 6.18 -15.62
CA ASP A 26 -11.47 4.91 -15.74
C ASP A 26 -12.02 4.70 -17.15
N GLN A 27 -12.71 5.70 -17.67
CA GLN A 27 -13.31 5.63 -19.00
C GLN A 27 -12.26 5.48 -20.10
N GLU A 28 -11.17 6.21 -20.01
CA GLU A 28 -10.09 6.21 -21.01
C GLU A 28 -9.24 4.93 -20.99
N ASN A 29 -9.09 4.30 -19.84
CA ASN A 29 -8.16 3.16 -19.67
C ASN A 29 -8.84 1.82 -19.46
N THR A 30 -10.02 1.78 -18.86
CA THR A 30 -10.65 0.53 -18.42
C THR A 30 -12.11 0.36 -18.86
N ASP A 31 -12.64 1.33 -19.59
CA ASP A 31 -14.05 1.31 -20.05
C ASP A 31 -15.06 1.22 -18.90
N GLY A 32 -14.74 1.81 -17.75
CA GLY A 32 -15.61 1.82 -16.58
C GLY A 32 -15.46 0.61 -15.64
N GLU A 33 -14.59 -0.33 -15.96
CA GLU A 33 -14.41 -1.53 -15.14
C GLU A 33 -13.83 -1.21 -13.74
N GLY A 34 -13.07 -0.12 -13.59
CA GLY A 34 -12.55 0.29 -12.30
C GLY A 34 -13.65 0.59 -11.29
N TRP A 35 -14.71 1.25 -11.73
CA TRP A 35 -15.89 1.51 -10.91
C TRP A 35 -16.58 0.21 -10.49
N ASP A 36 -16.73 -0.73 -11.41
CA ASP A 36 -17.36 -2.02 -11.11
C ASP A 36 -16.58 -2.80 -10.06
N TYR A 37 -15.25 -2.82 -10.16
CA TYR A 37 -14.40 -3.47 -9.17
C TYR A 37 -14.49 -2.82 -7.79
N TYR A 38 -14.55 -1.50 -7.75
CA TYR A 38 -14.77 -0.78 -6.51
C TYR A 38 -16.13 -1.13 -5.89
N CYS A 39 -17.20 -1.06 -6.68
CA CYS A 39 -18.57 -1.34 -6.20
C CYS A 39 -18.76 -2.77 -5.71
N ASN A 40 -18.00 -3.72 -6.22
CA ASN A 40 -18.07 -5.12 -5.80
C ASN A 40 -17.35 -5.41 -4.49
N GLY A 41 -16.74 -4.40 -3.86
CA GLY A 41 -16.12 -4.55 -2.53
C GLY A 41 -14.92 -5.48 -2.50
N GLN A 42 -14.14 -5.52 -3.58
CA GLN A 42 -13.02 -6.44 -3.74
C GLN A 42 -11.70 -5.91 -3.16
N ILE A 43 -11.69 -4.72 -2.60
CA ILE A 43 -10.49 -4.08 -2.06
C ILE A 43 -10.31 -4.47 -0.60
N VAL A 44 -9.12 -4.98 -0.28
CA VAL A 44 -8.74 -5.36 1.08
C VAL A 44 -7.34 -4.80 1.39
N ARG A 45 -6.99 -4.76 2.67
CA ARG A 45 -5.67 -4.33 3.12
C ARG A 45 -5.27 -2.94 2.61
N ALA A 46 -6.25 -2.03 2.50
CA ALA A 46 -5.98 -0.67 2.07
C ALA A 46 -5.22 0.11 3.13
N ALA A 47 -4.20 0.86 2.72
CA ALA A 47 -3.34 1.61 3.62
C ALA A 47 -2.85 2.90 2.98
N VAL A 48 -2.53 3.89 3.81
CA VAL A 48 -1.95 5.16 3.39
C VAL A 48 -0.72 5.50 4.23
N LEU A 49 0.33 5.99 3.59
CA LEU A 49 1.54 6.49 4.23
C LEU A 49 2.12 7.64 3.41
N GLY A 50 2.09 8.85 3.95
CA GLY A 50 2.59 10.04 3.27
C GLY A 50 1.87 10.29 1.95
N ASN A 51 2.60 10.22 0.85
CA ASN A 51 2.06 10.41 -0.50
C ASN A 51 1.70 9.10 -1.21
N ARG A 52 1.65 8.00 -0.47
CA ARG A 52 1.45 6.66 -1.02
C ARG A 52 0.19 6.03 -0.47
N ILE A 53 -0.63 5.49 -1.36
CA ILE A 53 -1.71 4.57 -1.02
C ILE A 53 -1.42 3.20 -1.61
N SER A 54 -1.89 2.17 -0.93
CA SER A 54 -1.73 0.79 -1.37
C SER A 54 -2.96 -0.02 -0.99
N GLY A 55 -3.15 -1.14 -1.67
CA GLY A 55 -4.24 -2.05 -1.36
C GLY A 55 -4.11 -3.33 -2.17
N THR A 56 -4.90 -4.32 -1.79
CA THR A 56 -4.97 -5.59 -2.50
C THR A 56 -6.37 -5.75 -3.07
N ILE A 57 -6.46 -6.07 -4.36
CA ILE A 57 -7.73 -6.33 -5.02
C ILE A 57 -7.87 -7.84 -5.19
N ARG A 58 -8.97 -8.39 -4.67
CA ARG A 58 -9.30 -9.80 -4.85
C ARG A 58 -10.16 -9.99 -6.08
N GLU A 59 -9.73 -10.92 -6.94
CA GLU A 59 -10.46 -11.31 -8.13
C GLU A 59 -10.51 -12.83 -8.19
N TYR A 60 -11.63 -13.43 -7.84
CA TYR A 60 -11.79 -14.87 -7.67
C TYR A 60 -10.78 -15.44 -6.66
N THR A 61 -9.84 -16.28 -7.11
CA THR A 61 -8.79 -16.87 -6.28
C THR A 61 -7.48 -16.09 -6.32
N GLU A 62 -7.41 -15.05 -7.16
CA GLU A 62 -6.20 -14.25 -7.32
C GLU A 62 -6.26 -12.96 -6.52
N GLU A 63 -5.09 -12.47 -6.14
CA GLU A 63 -4.93 -11.19 -5.47
C GLU A 63 -3.92 -10.34 -6.25
N PHE A 64 -4.26 -9.07 -6.42
CA PHE A 64 -3.39 -8.11 -7.10
C PHE A 64 -3.04 -6.98 -6.16
N ASP A 65 -1.74 -6.73 -5.98
CA ASP A 65 -1.26 -5.66 -5.12
C ASP A 65 -1.06 -4.38 -5.93
N VAL A 66 -1.63 -3.31 -5.43
CA VAL A 66 -1.60 -1.99 -6.06
C VAL A 66 -0.88 -1.00 -5.16
N VAL A 67 0.00 -0.20 -5.75
CA VAL A 67 0.65 0.93 -5.09
C VAL A 67 0.53 2.16 -5.98
N ILE A 68 0.14 3.28 -5.38
CA ILE A 68 0.03 4.58 -6.06
C ILE A 68 0.79 5.61 -5.23
N ARG A 69 1.71 6.34 -5.86
CA ARG A 69 2.43 7.47 -5.27
C ARG A 69 2.13 8.73 -6.03
N VAL A 70 1.86 9.80 -5.32
CA VAL A 70 1.54 11.10 -5.90
C VAL A 70 2.59 12.12 -5.46
N ASP A 71 3.42 12.57 -6.39
CA ASP A 71 4.36 13.66 -6.20
C ASP A 71 3.80 14.94 -6.84
N LEU A 72 4.46 16.08 -6.59
CA LEU A 72 4.02 17.38 -7.12
C LEU A 72 3.85 17.38 -8.65
N HIS A 73 4.63 16.60 -9.36
CA HIS A 73 4.69 16.61 -10.82
C HIS A 73 4.45 15.26 -11.46
N GLU A 74 4.28 14.22 -10.67
CA GLU A 74 4.23 12.85 -11.19
C GLU A 74 3.35 11.96 -10.34
N VAL A 75 2.59 11.09 -11.01
CA VAL A 75 1.86 10.00 -10.36
C VAL A 75 2.48 8.69 -10.83
N THR A 76 2.98 7.91 -9.88
CA THR A 76 3.57 6.60 -10.16
C THR A 76 2.63 5.51 -9.68
N THR A 77 2.32 4.57 -10.54
CA THR A 77 1.42 3.47 -10.22
C THR A 77 2.08 2.13 -10.51
N SER A 78 1.74 1.12 -9.71
CA SER A 78 2.12 -0.26 -9.99
C SER A 78 1.01 -1.20 -9.58
N CYS A 79 0.88 -2.28 -10.35
CA CYS A 79 -0.06 -3.36 -10.05
C CYS A 79 0.55 -4.68 -10.49
N THR A 80 0.39 -5.71 -9.66
CA THR A 80 0.93 -7.04 -9.95
C THR A 80 0.17 -7.78 -11.07
N CYS A 81 -0.92 -7.20 -11.60
CA CYS A 81 -1.65 -7.80 -12.73
C CYS A 81 -0.86 -7.80 -14.04
N GLY A 82 0.24 -7.04 -14.09
CA GLY A 82 1.12 -7.03 -15.26
C GLY A 82 0.62 -6.24 -16.46
N THR A 83 -0.42 -5.43 -16.30
CA THR A 83 -0.87 -4.53 -17.37
C THR A 83 0.22 -3.54 -17.71
N LYS A 84 0.73 -3.58 -18.93
CA LYS A 84 1.91 -2.81 -19.35
C LYS A 84 1.60 -1.44 -19.92
N GLN A 85 0.36 -1.17 -20.28
CA GLN A 85 -0.04 0.09 -20.90
C GLN A 85 -1.16 0.74 -20.10
N GLY A 86 -0.91 2.00 -19.73
CA GLY A 86 -1.89 2.80 -19.02
C GLY A 86 -2.17 2.32 -17.60
N VAL A 87 -3.30 2.72 -17.11
CA VAL A 87 -3.75 2.43 -15.74
C VAL A 87 -4.76 1.27 -15.82
N CYS A 88 -4.54 0.24 -15.04
CA CYS A 88 -5.45 -0.92 -15.02
C CYS A 88 -6.67 -0.65 -14.13
N LYS A 89 -7.68 -1.49 -14.28
CA LYS A 89 -8.92 -1.44 -13.48
C LYS A 89 -8.67 -1.55 -11.97
N HIS A 90 -7.64 -2.28 -11.56
CA HIS A 90 -7.29 -2.44 -10.15
C HIS A 90 -6.78 -1.12 -9.54
N ILE A 91 -5.94 -0.40 -10.28
CA ILE A 91 -5.45 0.92 -9.87
C ILE A 91 -6.62 1.90 -9.73
N VAL A 92 -7.50 1.93 -10.71
CA VAL A 92 -8.67 2.82 -10.71
C VAL A 92 -9.60 2.48 -9.55
N ALA A 93 -9.84 1.20 -9.29
CA ALA A 93 -10.66 0.76 -8.16
C ALA A 93 -10.11 1.25 -6.82
N LEU A 94 -8.78 1.18 -6.63
CA LEU A 94 -8.15 1.69 -5.41
C LEU A 94 -8.31 3.22 -5.29
N LEU A 95 -8.21 3.94 -6.39
CA LEU A 95 -8.44 5.40 -6.39
C LEU A 95 -9.86 5.75 -5.99
N TYR A 96 -10.87 5.03 -6.50
CA TYR A 96 -12.25 5.22 -6.07
C TYR A 96 -12.42 4.94 -4.57
N SER A 97 -11.84 3.86 -4.09
CA SER A 97 -11.88 3.53 -2.66
C SER A 97 -11.24 4.63 -1.82
N TRP A 98 -10.14 5.19 -2.27
CA TRP A 98 -9.48 6.29 -1.57
C TRP A 98 -10.39 7.51 -1.42
N ILE A 99 -11.16 7.86 -2.44
CA ILE A 99 -12.05 9.04 -2.37
C ILE A 99 -13.27 8.76 -1.50
N HIS A 100 -13.87 7.60 -1.65
CA HIS A 100 -15.15 7.30 -1.02
C HIS A 100 -15.04 6.69 0.38
N ASP A 101 -13.96 5.96 0.65
CA ASP A 101 -13.81 5.16 1.87
C ASP A 101 -12.46 5.42 2.57
N LYS A 102 -12.02 6.68 2.62
CA LYS A 102 -10.72 7.06 3.23
C LYS A 102 -10.53 6.52 4.65
N GLU A 103 -11.59 6.52 5.42
CA GLU A 103 -11.59 6.06 6.80
C GLU A 103 -11.30 4.57 6.94
N ASP A 104 -11.50 3.80 5.88
CA ASP A 104 -11.20 2.36 5.87
C ASP A 104 -9.72 2.07 5.58
N PHE A 105 -8.97 3.07 5.14
CA PHE A 105 -7.54 2.93 4.92
C PHE A 105 -6.78 2.95 6.25
N ILE A 106 -5.91 1.96 6.43
CA ILE A 106 -5.01 1.94 7.60
C ILE A 106 -4.03 3.10 7.46
N ASN A 107 -4.07 4.04 8.41
CA ASN A 107 -3.11 5.14 8.42
C ASN A 107 -1.80 4.65 9.05
N ILE A 108 -0.89 4.18 8.20
CA ILE A 108 0.42 3.65 8.63
C ILE A 108 1.22 4.75 9.35
N GLY A 109 1.14 5.99 8.87
CA GLY A 109 1.84 7.11 9.49
C GLY A 109 1.48 7.30 10.95
N ASP A 110 0.19 7.25 11.28
CA ASP A 110 -0.27 7.37 12.67
C ASP A 110 0.25 6.20 13.54
N GLN A 111 0.33 5.00 12.98
CA GLN A 111 0.86 3.85 13.71
C GLN A 111 2.37 4.00 13.95
N ILE A 112 3.12 4.49 12.96
CA ILE A 112 4.55 4.74 13.12
C ILE A 112 4.82 5.81 14.19
N LYS A 113 4.01 6.88 14.20
CA LYS A 113 4.13 7.92 15.25
C LYS A 113 4.01 7.31 16.64
N LYS A 114 3.12 6.37 16.84
CA LYS A 114 2.97 5.67 18.13
C LYS A 114 4.23 4.89 18.53
N LEU A 115 4.95 4.33 17.55
CA LEU A 115 6.20 3.63 17.82
C LEU A 115 7.28 4.56 18.39
N HIS A 116 7.28 5.82 17.99
CA HIS A 116 8.26 6.80 18.51
C HIS A 116 8.07 7.09 20.00
N ASP A 117 6.89 6.86 20.53
CA ASP A 117 6.59 7.04 21.96
C ASP A 117 6.86 5.78 22.80
N MET A 118 7.20 4.68 22.16
CA MET A 118 7.48 3.42 22.84
C MET A 118 8.91 3.35 23.35
N GLU A 119 9.10 2.68 24.49
CA GLU A 119 10.41 2.37 25.01
C GLU A 119 11.07 1.28 24.17
N LYS A 120 12.40 1.22 24.23
CA LYS A 120 13.20 0.27 23.46
C LYS A 120 12.73 -1.18 23.63
N GLN A 121 12.43 -1.60 24.86
CA GLN A 121 11.99 -2.96 25.13
C GLN A 121 10.63 -3.23 24.47
N GLN A 122 9.73 -2.26 24.51
CA GLN A 122 8.42 -2.39 23.83
C GLN A 122 8.58 -2.54 22.33
N LEU A 123 9.51 -1.80 21.71
CA LEU A 123 9.80 -1.91 20.27
C LEU A 123 10.38 -3.29 19.93
N ILE A 124 11.27 -3.81 20.77
CA ILE A 124 11.84 -5.14 20.60
C ILE A 124 10.73 -6.19 20.65
N ASP A 125 9.82 -6.06 21.61
CA ASP A 125 8.68 -6.98 21.75
C ASP A 125 7.78 -6.98 20.50
N VAL A 126 7.56 -5.81 19.91
CA VAL A 126 6.80 -5.67 18.67
C VAL A 126 7.53 -6.38 17.52
N ILE A 127 8.83 -6.15 17.39
CA ILE A 127 9.65 -6.77 16.35
C ILE A 127 9.66 -8.29 16.51
N GLU A 128 9.79 -8.80 17.73
CA GLU A 128 9.74 -10.23 18.01
C GLU A 128 8.42 -10.84 17.53
N ARG A 129 7.29 -10.18 17.83
CA ARG A 129 5.98 -10.67 17.39
C ARG A 129 5.85 -10.71 15.87
N ILE A 130 6.37 -9.67 15.19
CA ILE A 130 6.36 -9.60 13.73
C ILE A 130 7.17 -10.76 13.13
N VAL A 131 8.35 -11.02 13.67
CA VAL A 131 9.23 -12.10 13.20
C VAL A 131 8.66 -13.48 13.53
N GLN A 132 8.09 -13.64 14.71
CA GLN A 132 7.45 -14.92 15.10
C GLN A 132 6.24 -15.24 14.23
N ASN A 133 5.48 -14.21 13.85
CA ASN A 133 4.32 -14.37 12.97
C ASN A 133 4.74 -14.77 11.54
N ASP A 134 5.81 -14.19 11.05
CA ASP A 134 6.38 -14.51 9.75
C ASP A 134 7.91 -14.34 9.79
N PRO A 135 8.66 -15.46 9.94
CA PRO A 135 10.11 -15.40 10.12
C PRO A 135 10.88 -14.72 8.99
N ILE A 136 10.31 -14.64 7.79
CA ILE A 136 10.97 -13.97 6.66
C ILE A 136 11.16 -12.46 6.93
N ASN A 137 10.38 -11.90 7.85
CA ASN A 137 10.48 -10.49 8.22
C ASN A 137 11.83 -10.13 8.87
N VAL A 138 12.63 -11.12 9.27
CA VAL A 138 14.00 -10.88 9.76
C VAL A 138 14.85 -10.14 8.72
N ARG A 139 14.51 -10.27 7.45
CA ARG A 139 15.20 -9.57 6.34
C ARG A 139 15.24 -8.05 6.48
N PHE A 140 14.27 -7.47 7.21
CA PHE A 140 14.18 -6.01 7.35
C PHE A 140 15.21 -5.42 8.32
N PHE A 141 15.82 -6.22 9.16
CA PHE A 141 16.83 -5.75 10.12
C PHE A 141 18.08 -6.64 10.19
N SER A 142 18.18 -7.63 9.32
CA SER A 142 19.31 -8.55 9.27
C SER A 142 20.35 -8.08 8.26
N ASP A 143 21.63 -8.33 8.58
CA ASP A 143 22.72 -8.12 7.64
C ASP A 143 22.65 -9.03 6.42
N TYR A 144 21.81 -10.04 6.47
CA TYR A 144 21.52 -10.94 5.36
C TYR A 144 20.47 -10.41 4.38
N SER A 145 20.02 -9.18 4.57
CA SER A 145 18.96 -8.58 3.76
C SER A 145 19.24 -8.56 2.25
N LEU A 146 20.50 -8.48 1.87
CA LEU A 146 20.93 -8.46 0.46
C LEU A 146 20.81 -9.82 -0.21
N ASP A 147 20.98 -10.88 0.54
CA ASP A 147 20.95 -12.26 0.04
C ASP A 147 19.53 -12.86 0.10
N PHE A 148 18.61 -12.17 0.71
CA PHE A 148 17.25 -12.67 0.91
C PHE A 148 16.48 -12.88 -0.38
N ASN A 149 16.85 -12.19 -1.45
CA ASN A 149 16.23 -12.40 -2.76
C ASN A 149 16.66 -13.72 -3.41
N GLU A 150 17.81 -14.23 -2.99
CA GLU A 150 18.38 -15.52 -3.44
C GLU A 150 18.13 -16.62 -2.42
N LEU A 151 17.80 -16.24 -1.18
CA LEU A 151 17.43 -17.21 -0.18
C LEU A 151 16.15 -17.89 -0.62
N ASP A 152 16.29 -19.16 -0.82
CA ASP A 152 15.15 -20.05 -0.98
C ASP A 152 14.15 -19.73 0.13
N VAL A 153 13.13 -18.96 -0.23
CA VAL A 153 11.99 -18.74 0.65
C VAL A 153 11.48 -20.10 1.12
N GLU A 154 11.63 -21.12 0.30
CA GLU A 154 11.35 -22.51 0.61
C GLU A 154 12.14 -23.04 1.80
N ARG A 155 13.40 -22.65 1.97
CA ARG A 155 14.22 -23.07 3.13
C ARG A 155 13.79 -22.46 4.45
N LEU A 156 13.15 -21.30 4.41
CA LEU A 156 12.67 -20.63 5.61
C LEU A 156 11.27 -21.09 5.99
N MET A 157 10.58 -21.75 5.07
CA MET A 157 9.23 -22.29 5.29
C MET A 157 9.22 -23.77 5.63
N ASP A 158 10.37 -24.45 5.56
CA ASP A 158 10.52 -25.86 5.95
C ASP A 158 10.65 -26.00 7.48
#